data_4275e48ab448df759686087320a36368
#
_entry.id   4275e48ab448df759686087320a36368
#
_cell.length_a   1.000
_cell.length_b   1.000
_cell.length_c   1.000
_cell.angle_alpha   90.00
_cell.angle_beta   90.00
_cell.angle_gamma   90.00
#
_symmetry.space_group_name_H-M   'P 1'
#
loop_
_entity.id
_entity.type
_entity.pdbx_description
1 polymer ?
#
loop_
_entity_poly.entity_id
_entity_poly.type
_entity_poly.pdbx_seq_one_letter_code
_entity_poly.pdbx_strand_id
1 'polypeptide(L)'
;MNIDRRDFIRYGAAGMGASVLLGAGTDDPVRPARRDTGQKEEDVVKPPGRETLIADHALSWWIEKYKLPLHVYVAPVIERNVKAFKQVFHQLYPKGHIRFAAKACTHPAVFRVVLREGAGIDVASYFETRCALEAGADPKQLDLNGNCKEDFLIEQAIRTDMLIVADSLEEFQLVSGVAKRMGKSPRVVLRVSGFELGRVTAEAVFTAGKWTKFGTSLDEVPAFLQTLDSHPHVRLLGFHTHIGSQIADLEPYLAVLGKLIELGHLLKGTGRNCEIINIGGGFPISYVDREEWDRFMERTREGYLAARKGDPSRLFLWNNRTGGLDIGPDGGVNSSNWNDEKFFSPYPKEKMVEAILRGKVAVRGESAGTVDALKALGEPAFVIEPGRSVVGDSAVTLARVAHVRKVGGGHNLLTLEMGVTSFGTALVYIPVHHWEIASDPERRDPEPFEAFVGGNLCFSGDMLAKYKVSLQRKPVRGDVVLIRDTGSYDAQFFASNPNSFPRPARVLVESDGKLTVMRKRDTYEEVFSR
;
A
#
# COMPACT_ATOMS: atom_id res chain seq x y z
N MET A 1 -3.23 -21.51 13.59
CA MET A 1 -3.71 -20.44 14.47
C MET A 1 -4.26 -19.33 13.58
N ASN A 2 -5.53 -19.00 13.70
CA ASN A 2 -6.08 -17.81 13.04
C ASN A 2 -5.61 -16.58 13.81
N ILE A 3 -4.61 -15.89 13.29
CA ILE A 3 -4.18 -14.59 13.84
C ILE A 3 -5.13 -13.54 13.29
N ASP A 4 -6.07 -13.09 14.12
CA ASP A 4 -6.97 -11.97 13.80
C ASP A 4 -6.19 -10.64 13.79
N ARG A 5 -6.74 -9.59 13.14
CA ARG A 5 -6.21 -8.21 13.19
C ARG A 5 -5.91 -7.72 14.61
N ARG A 6 -6.65 -8.24 15.61
CA ARG A 6 -6.50 -7.91 17.04
C ARG A 6 -5.34 -8.63 17.70
N ASP A 7 -4.87 -9.76 17.17
CA ASP A 7 -3.80 -10.57 17.76
C ASP A 7 -2.41 -9.96 17.54
N PHE A 8 -2.29 -8.98 16.66
CA PHE A 8 -1.05 -8.27 16.37
C PHE A 8 -0.60 -7.37 17.52
N ILE A 9 -1.56 -6.82 18.29
CA ILE A 9 -1.33 -5.95 19.44
C ILE A 9 -2.01 -6.53 20.64
N ARG A 10 -1.23 -6.87 21.67
CA ARG A 10 -1.71 -7.41 22.94
C ARG A 10 -1.37 -6.47 24.09
N TYR A 11 -2.14 -6.58 25.16
CA TYR A 11 -1.92 -5.86 26.42
C TYR A 11 -1.41 -6.86 27.46
N GLY A 12 -0.18 -6.67 27.95
CA GLY A 12 0.45 -7.52 28.96
C GLY A 12 0.59 -6.82 30.32
N ALA A 13 0.52 -7.57 31.40
CA ALA A 13 0.89 -7.07 32.73
C ALA A 13 2.44 -7.00 32.82
N ALA A 14 2.98 -5.89 33.36
CA ALA A 14 4.40 -5.75 33.60
C ALA A 14 4.89 -6.82 34.58
N GLY A 15 5.62 -7.82 34.07
CA GLY A 15 6.30 -8.79 34.92
C GLY A 15 7.59 -8.21 35.46
N MET A 16 7.79 -8.29 36.77
CA MET A 16 9.07 -7.99 37.40
C MET A 16 10.16 -8.95 36.91
N GLY A 17 11.23 -8.41 36.36
CA GLY A 17 12.43 -9.15 36.03
C GLY A 17 13.64 -8.23 36.10
N ALA A 18 14.41 -8.38 37.15
CA ALA A 18 15.58 -7.56 37.49
C ALA A 18 16.75 -7.71 36.53
N SER A 19 17.38 -6.59 36.30
CA SER A 19 18.83 -6.34 36.18
C SER A 19 19.73 -7.39 35.52
N VAL A 20 20.57 -6.94 34.61
CA VAL A 20 22.01 -6.93 34.79
C VAL A 20 22.66 -6.03 33.71
N LEU A 21 23.53 -5.19 34.17
CA LEU A 21 24.50 -4.35 33.48
C LEU A 21 25.40 -5.15 32.51
N LEU A 22 25.74 -4.53 31.38
CA LEU A 22 27.14 -4.32 31.04
C LEU A 22 27.22 -3.40 29.82
N GLY A 23 28.03 -2.39 30.00
CA GLY A 23 28.32 -1.33 29.12
C GLY A 23 29.34 -1.66 28.06
N ALA A 24 29.29 -0.84 27.03
CA ALA A 24 30.45 -0.42 26.29
C ALA A 24 30.10 0.91 25.64
N GLY A 25 30.88 1.94 25.97
CA GLY A 25 30.69 3.28 25.45
C GLY A 25 31.14 3.42 24.02
N THR A 26 30.57 4.37 23.33
CA THR A 26 31.25 5.15 22.29
C THR A 26 30.74 6.58 22.37
N ASP A 27 31.71 7.48 22.37
CA ASP A 27 31.64 8.91 22.55
C ASP A 27 30.64 9.60 21.58
N ASP A 28 29.77 10.41 22.15
CA ASP A 28 28.99 11.41 21.44
C ASP A 28 29.47 12.81 21.84
N PRO A 29 30.10 13.57 20.97
CA PRO A 29 30.53 14.92 21.30
C PRO A 29 29.45 15.93 20.91
N VAL A 30 29.19 16.82 21.86
CA VAL A 30 28.48 18.10 21.73
C VAL A 30 26.98 18.07 22.08
N ARG A 31 26.72 18.12 23.39
CA ARG A 31 25.53 18.78 23.93
C ARG A 31 25.86 20.24 24.22
N PRO A 32 25.08 21.22 23.75
CA PRO A 32 25.13 22.56 24.32
C PRO A 32 24.59 22.54 25.75
N ALA A 33 25.26 23.22 26.65
CA ALA A 33 24.92 23.32 28.06
C ALA A 33 23.46 23.76 28.28
N ARG A 34 22.67 22.93 28.95
CA ARG A 34 21.38 23.32 29.48
C ARG A 34 21.57 24.34 30.59
N ARG A 35 20.99 25.52 30.48
CA ARG A 35 20.77 26.41 31.61
C ARG A 35 19.83 25.73 32.57
N ASP A 36 20.29 25.52 33.77
CA ASP A 36 19.56 24.99 34.90
C ASP A 36 18.49 26.01 35.34
N THR A 37 17.26 25.82 34.92
CA THR A 37 16.09 26.48 35.51
C THR A 37 15.50 25.47 36.48
N GLY A 38 15.85 25.61 37.76
CA GLY A 38 15.46 24.74 38.84
C GLY A 38 13.95 24.63 39.04
N GLN A 39 13.33 23.79 38.23
CA GLN A 39 12.03 23.16 38.52
C GLN A 39 12.31 21.68 38.74
N LYS A 40 12.19 21.26 40.01
CA LYS A 40 12.13 19.84 40.36
C LYS A 40 10.93 19.24 39.64
N GLU A 41 11.16 18.45 38.61
CA GLU A 41 10.18 17.48 38.12
C GLU A 41 9.94 16.51 39.30
N GLU A 42 8.73 16.56 39.91
CA GLU A 42 8.29 15.50 40.80
C GLU A 42 8.27 14.21 39.96
N ASP A 43 9.09 13.26 40.32
CA ASP A 43 9.08 11.88 39.84
C ASP A 43 7.73 11.26 40.26
N VAL A 44 6.70 11.45 39.42
CA VAL A 44 5.46 10.69 39.55
C VAL A 44 5.76 9.27 39.09
N VAL A 45 6.13 8.42 40.03
CA VAL A 45 6.18 6.96 39.83
C VAL A 45 4.77 6.51 39.48
N LYS A 46 4.48 6.36 38.17
CA LYS A 46 3.22 5.77 37.73
C LYS A 46 3.17 4.32 38.19
N PRO A 47 2.02 3.83 38.75
CA PRO A 47 1.86 2.41 39.00
C PRO A 47 2.05 1.62 37.70
N PRO A 48 2.54 0.37 37.76
CA PRO A 48 2.75 -0.46 36.59
C PRO A 48 1.39 -0.77 35.92
N GLY A 49 1.00 0.04 34.96
CA GLY A 49 -0.13 -0.22 34.07
C GLY A 49 0.24 -1.31 33.06
N ARG A 50 -0.77 -1.97 32.50
CA ARG A 50 -0.56 -2.86 31.35
C ARG A 50 0.06 -2.05 30.22
N GLU A 51 1.13 -2.59 29.64
CA GLU A 51 1.83 -1.96 28.52
C GLU A 51 1.36 -2.57 27.19
N THR A 52 1.28 -1.75 26.12
CA THR A 52 0.99 -2.26 24.79
C THR A 52 2.11 -3.18 24.33
N LEU A 53 1.77 -4.38 23.88
CA LEU A 53 2.68 -5.31 23.24
C LEU A 53 2.50 -5.24 21.72
N ILE A 54 3.60 -5.16 20.99
CA ILE A 54 3.64 -5.22 19.53
C ILE A 54 4.54 -6.39 19.17
N ALA A 55 3.97 -7.40 18.52
CA ALA A 55 4.68 -8.64 18.19
C ALA A 55 5.45 -9.19 19.42
N ASP A 56 4.75 -9.31 20.56
CA ASP A 56 5.20 -9.84 21.84
C ASP A 56 6.30 -9.02 22.56
N HIS A 57 6.71 -7.86 22.03
CA HIS A 57 7.62 -6.94 22.69
C HIS A 57 6.86 -5.73 23.25
N ALA A 58 7.25 -5.29 24.44
CA ALA A 58 6.67 -4.12 25.10
C ALA A 58 6.96 -2.83 24.31
N LEU A 59 6.03 -1.88 24.36
CA LEU A 59 6.19 -0.57 23.69
C LEU A 59 7.47 0.14 24.14
N SER A 60 7.77 0.13 25.43
CA SER A 60 8.99 0.71 26.00
C SER A 60 10.26 0.11 25.39
N TRP A 61 10.27 -1.21 25.17
CA TRP A 61 11.39 -1.90 24.54
C TRP A 61 11.61 -1.45 23.08
N TRP A 62 10.53 -1.27 22.31
CA TRP A 62 10.60 -0.76 20.95
C TRP A 62 11.19 0.67 20.90
N ILE A 63 10.74 1.53 21.83
CA ILE A 63 11.19 2.92 21.92
C ILE A 63 12.67 3.01 22.29
N GLU A 64 13.10 2.22 23.26
CA GLU A 64 14.50 2.20 23.69
C GLU A 64 15.42 1.76 22.56
N LYS A 65 15.06 0.66 21.89
CA LYS A 65 15.92 0.02 20.89
C LYS A 65 16.01 0.78 19.56
N TYR A 66 14.88 1.31 19.07
CA TYR A 66 14.81 1.84 17.70
C TYR A 66 14.49 3.34 17.62
N LYS A 67 14.10 3.97 18.72
CA LYS A 67 13.61 5.35 18.77
C LYS A 67 12.32 5.56 17.95
N LEU A 68 11.67 6.69 18.12
CA LEU A 68 10.49 7.07 17.37
C LEU A 68 10.80 8.20 16.38
N PRO A 69 10.04 8.32 15.27
CA PRO A 69 9.01 7.41 14.80
C PRO A 69 9.58 6.07 14.34
N LEU A 70 8.73 5.02 14.33
CA LEU A 70 9.13 3.66 14.01
C LEU A 70 8.03 2.93 13.23
N HIS A 71 8.40 2.15 12.21
CA HIS A 71 7.49 1.24 11.52
C HIS A 71 7.85 -0.21 11.88
N VAL A 72 6.88 -0.96 12.38
CA VAL A 72 7.02 -2.37 12.74
C VAL A 72 6.16 -3.24 11.82
N TYR A 73 6.80 -4.11 11.04
CA TYR A 73 6.18 -5.07 10.15
C TYR A 73 6.16 -6.45 10.79
N VAL A 74 5.19 -7.29 10.43
CA VAL A 74 5.04 -8.65 10.97
C VAL A 74 4.88 -9.66 9.83
N ALA A 75 5.87 -10.52 9.65
CA ALA A 75 5.91 -11.50 8.57
C ALA A 75 4.75 -12.50 8.57
N PRO A 76 4.28 -13.05 9.70
CA PRO A 76 3.10 -13.92 9.74
C PRO A 76 1.85 -13.34 9.07
N VAL A 77 1.66 -12.02 9.12
CA VAL A 77 0.52 -11.36 8.45
C VAL A 77 0.72 -11.39 6.93
N ILE A 78 1.93 -11.12 6.45
CA ILE A 78 2.27 -11.19 5.02
C ILE A 78 2.06 -12.61 4.51
N GLU A 79 2.57 -13.62 5.23
CA GLU A 79 2.40 -15.04 4.90
C GLU A 79 0.93 -15.43 4.79
N ARG A 80 0.14 -15.09 5.80
CA ARG A 80 -1.31 -15.34 5.81
C ARG A 80 -1.99 -14.74 4.57
N ASN A 81 -1.65 -13.50 4.22
CA ASN A 81 -2.26 -12.80 3.10
C ASN A 81 -1.92 -13.49 1.77
N VAL A 82 -0.67 -13.88 1.54
CA VAL A 82 -0.27 -14.64 0.33
C VAL A 82 -0.97 -15.99 0.27
N LYS A 83 -1.02 -16.73 1.40
CA LYS A 83 -1.71 -18.04 1.50
C LYS A 83 -3.19 -17.92 1.15
N ALA A 84 -3.86 -16.85 1.59
CA ALA A 84 -5.28 -16.64 1.31
C ALA A 84 -5.55 -16.49 -0.20
N PHE A 85 -4.76 -15.71 -0.93
CA PHE A 85 -4.85 -15.64 -2.39
C PHE A 85 -4.60 -16.98 -3.07
N LYS A 86 -3.57 -17.73 -2.64
CA LYS A 86 -3.27 -19.07 -3.16
C LYS A 86 -4.43 -20.03 -2.96
N GLN A 87 -5.08 -19.98 -1.80
CA GLN A 87 -6.21 -20.84 -1.50
C GLN A 87 -7.39 -20.59 -2.45
N VAL A 88 -7.69 -19.33 -2.77
CA VAL A 88 -8.73 -18.98 -3.75
C VAL A 88 -8.39 -19.59 -5.12
N PHE A 89 -7.16 -19.42 -5.59
CA PHE A 89 -6.73 -20.00 -6.86
C PHE A 89 -6.80 -21.54 -6.86
N HIS A 90 -6.30 -22.17 -5.82
CA HIS A 90 -6.37 -23.62 -5.71
C HIS A 90 -7.81 -24.16 -5.82
N GLN A 91 -8.77 -23.44 -5.26
CA GLN A 91 -10.18 -23.85 -5.25
C GLN A 91 -10.92 -23.53 -6.56
N LEU A 92 -10.67 -22.39 -7.18
CA LEU A 92 -11.50 -21.87 -8.27
C LEU A 92 -10.79 -21.88 -9.63
N TYR A 93 -9.49 -21.65 -9.67
CA TYR A 93 -8.71 -21.59 -10.90
C TYR A 93 -7.24 -21.95 -10.65
N PRO A 94 -6.85 -23.25 -10.68
CA PRO A 94 -5.51 -23.72 -10.31
C PRO A 94 -4.35 -23.14 -11.13
N LYS A 95 -4.61 -22.57 -12.32
CA LYS A 95 -3.63 -21.82 -13.13
C LYS A 95 -3.51 -20.34 -12.72
N GLY A 96 -3.94 -19.98 -11.51
CA GLY A 96 -3.76 -18.66 -10.93
C GLY A 96 -2.33 -18.44 -10.40
N HIS A 97 -1.75 -17.28 -10.65
CA HIS A 97 -0.42 -16.89 -10.22
C HIS A 97 -0.42 -15.55 -9.51
N ILE A 98 0.39 -15.43 -8.48
CA ILE A 98 0.57 -14.20 -7.71
C ILE A 98 1.94 -13.63 -8.02
N ARG A 99 1.99 -12.32 -8.35
CA ARG A 99 3.19 -11.49 -8.46
C ARG A 99 3.08 -10.34 -7.45
N PHE A 100 3.86 -10.38 -6.40
CA PHE A 100 3.84 -9.31 -5.41
C PHE A 100 4.36 -8.01 -6.02
N ALA A 101 3.57 -6.94 -5.99
CA ALA A 101 3.99 -5.64 -6.50
C ALA A 101 5.06 -5.02 -5.58
N ALA A 102 6.33 -5.06 -6.02
CA ALA A 102 7.51 -4.61 -5.26
C ALA A 102 7.36 -3.21 -4.68
N LYS A 103 6.81 -2.28 -5.47
CA LYS A 103 6.59 -0.87 -5.09
C LYS A 103 5.80 -0.68 -3.78
N ALA A 104 4.98 -1.65 -3.38
CA ALA A 104 4.20 -1.54 -2.14
C ALA A 104 5.08 -1.60 -0.88
N CYS A 105 6.14 -2.42 -0.90
CA CYS A 105 7.15 -2.50 0.16
C CYS A 105 8.42 -3.17 -0.38
N THR A 106 9.33 -2.40 -0.97
CA THR A 106 10.58 -2.91 -1.55
C THR A 106 11.61 -3.17 -0.46
N HIS A 107 11.84 -4.44 -0.15
CA HIS A 107 12.91 -4.86 0.75
C HIS A 107 13.18 -6.37 0.61
N PRO A 108 14.46 -6.83 0.61
CA PRO A 108 14.78 -8.26 0.46
C PRO A 108 14.14 -9.15 1.52
N ALA A 109 13.97 -8.68 2.76
CA ALA A 109 13.32 -9.44 3.82
C ALA A 109 11.84 -9.70 3.52
N VAL A 110 11.09 -8.69 3.04
CA VAL A 110 9.69 -8.84 2.63
C VAL A 110 9.59 -9.77 1.42
N PHE A 111 10.47 -9.60 0.44
CA PHE A 111 10.50 -10.46 -0.75
C PHE A 111 10.77 -11.93 -0.40
N ARG A 112 11.70 -12.20 0.55
CA ARG A 112 11.90 -13.57 1.04
C ARG A 112 10.65 -14.20 1.64
N VAL A 113 9.87 -13.42 2.41
CA VAL A 113 8.60 -13.90 2.96
C VAL A 113 7.63 -14.26 1.84
N VAL A 114 7.47 -13.38 0.87
CA VAL A 114 6.55 -13.56 -0.27
C VAL A 114 6.97 -14.76 -1.16
N LEU A 115 8.28 -14.87 -1.47
CA LEU A 115 8.84 -15.98 -2.27
C LEU A 115 8.70 -17.31 -1.57
N ARG A 116 8.94 -17.36 -0.25
CA ARG A 116 8.78 -18.58 0.57
C ARG A 116 7.34 -19.13 0.51
N GLU A 117 6.37 -18.23 0.38
CA GLU A 117 4.96 -18.59 0.20
C GLU A 117 4.61 -18.95 -1.25
N GLY A 118 5.59 -18.92 -2.17
CA GLY A 118 5.45 -19.35 -3.56
C GLY A 118 4.81 -18.33 -4.49
N ALA A 119 4.75 -17.03 -4.11
CA ALA A 119 4.45 -15.95 -5.04
C ALA A 119 5.73 -15.50 -5.75
N GLY A 120 5.61 -14.96 -6.98
CA GLY A 120 6.67 -14.23 -7.66
C GLY A 120 6.62 -12.74 -7.32
N ILE A 121 7.39 -11.92 -8.04
CA ILE A 121 7.49 -10.47 -7.79
C ILE A 121 7.33 -9.69 -9.09
N ASP A 122 6.46 -8.69 -9.07
CA ASP A 122 6.34 -7.66 -10.11
C ASP A 122 7.31 -6.51 -9.78
N VAL A 123 8.28 -6.27 -10.67
CA VAL A 123 9.35 -5.28 -10.52
C VAL A 123 9.29 -4.24 -11.64
N ALA A 124 9.59 -2.98 -11.33
CA ALA A 124 9.48 -1.86 -12.27
C ALA A 124 10.80 -1.08 -12.45
N SER A 125 11.90 -1.54 -11.88
CA SER A 125 13.21 -0.89 -11.98
C SER A 125 14.36 -1.86 -11.77
N TYR A 126 15.56 -1.42 -12.14
CA TYR A 126 16.78 -2.19 -11.88
C TYR A 126 16.99 -2.49 -10.38
N PHE A 127 16.75 -1.50 -9.52
CA PHE A 127 16.95 -1.70 -8.08
C PHE A 127 15.90 -2.65 -7.46
N GLU A 128 14.66 -2.62 -7.92
CA GLU A 128 13.66 -3.62 -7.50
C GLU A 128 14.01 -5.01 -8.00
N THR A 129 14.46 -5.13 -9.27
CA THR A 129 14.94 -6.40 -9.84
C THR A 129 16.11 -6.96 -9.04
N ARG A 130 17.12 -6.14 -8.77
CA ARG A 130 18.28 -6.53 -7.97
C ARG A 130 17.89 -6.96 -6.55
N CYS A 131 17.01 -6.18 -5.90
CA CYS A 131 16.47 -6.51 -4.59
C CYS A 131 15.76 -7.87 -4.56
N ALA A 132 14.98 -8.18 -5.61
CA ALA A 132 14.29 -9.47 -5.74
C ALA A 132 15.29 -10.64 -5.93
N LEU A 133 16.31 -10.45 -6.77
CA LEU A 133 17.36 -11.45 -6.97
C LEU A 133 18.18 -11.68 -5.68
N GLU A 134 18.52 -10.62 -4.96
CA GLU A 134 19.20 -10.71 -3.64
C GLU A 134 18.32 -11.41 -2.58
N ALA A 135 16.99 -11.33 -2.71
CA ALA A 135 16.07 -12.09 -1.88
C ALA A 135 15.99 -13.58 -2.24
N GLY A 136 16.59 -14.00 -3.36
CA GLY A 136 16.61 -15.37 -3.84
C GLY A 136 15.52 -15.70 -4.87
N ALA A 137 14.93 -14.69 -5.55
CA ALA A 137 13.97 -14.93 -6.61
C ALA A 137 14.63 -15.63 -7.81
N ASP A 138 13.97 -16.66 -8.35
CA ASP A 138 14.27 -17.12 -9.70
C ASP A 138 13.83 -16.04 -10.69
N PRO A 139 14.66 -15.60 -11.65
CA PRO A 139 14.27 -14.65 -12.68
C PRO A 139 12.95 -14.99 -13.39
N LYS A 140 12.63 -16.26 -13.57
CA LYS A 140 11.35 -16.72 -14.16
C LYS A 140 10.12 -16.41 -13.29
N GLN A 141 10.33 -16.10 -12.03
CA GLN A 141 9.28 -15.65 -11.10
C GLN A 141 9.14 -14.13 -11.07
N LEU A 142 9.92 -13.40 -11.89
CA LEU A 142 9.87 -11.95 -11.99
C LEU A 142 9.14 -11.53 -13.25
N ASP A 143 8.23 -10.57 -13.08
CA ASP A 143 7.59 -9.85 -14.18
C ASP A 143 8.21 -8.44 -14.22
N LEU A 144 8.90 -8.09 -15.33
CA LEU A 144 9.48 -6.77 -15.52
C LEU A 144 8.45 -5.82 -16.11
N ASN A 145 7.89 -4.98 -15.26
CA ASN A 145 6.88 -3.98 -15.57
C ASN A 145 7.50 -2.56 -15.67
N GLY A 146 6.67 -1.53 -15.67
CA GLY A 146 7.08 -0.12 -15.75
C GLY A 146 7.01 0.42 -17.18
N ASN A 147 6.82 1.73 -17.30
CA ASN A 147 6.63 2.43 -18.57
C ASN A 147 7.91 3.10 -19.11
N CYS A 148 9.05 2.83 -18.51
CA CYS A 148 10.35 3.32 -18.94
C CYS A 148 11.42 2.36 -18.40
N LYS A 149 11.77 1.36 -19.22
CA LYS A 149 12.79 0.37 -18.87
C LYS A 149 14.12 0.74 -19.52
N GLU A 150 15.18 0.68 -18.74
CA GLU A 150 16.54 0.87 -19.29
C GLU A 150 16.90 -0.29 -20.22
N ASP A 151 17.59 0.00 -21.33
CA ASP A 151 17.98 -0.99 -22.34
C ASP A 151 18.72 -2.19 -21.75
N PHE A 152 19.65 -1.94 -20.81
CA PHE A 152 20.41 -3.01 -20.16
C PHE A 152 19.51 -3.92 -19.30
N LEU A 153 18.41 -3.38 -18.72
CA LEU A 153 17.47 -4.15 -17.94
C LEU A 153 16.60 -5.04 -18.85
N ILE A 154 16.21 -4.53 -20.01
CA ILE A 154 15.54 -5.33 -21.07
C ILE A 154 16.46 -6.47 -21.50
N GLU A 155 17.75 -6.20 -21.79
CA GLU A 155 18.73 -7.23 -22.14
C GLU A 155 18.90 -8.26 -21.02
N GLN A 156 18.96 -7.82 -19.75
CA GLN A 156 19.01 -8.72 -18.60
C GLN A 156 17.78 -9.61 -18.55
N ALA A 157 16.57 -9.03 -18.66
CA ALA A 157 15.31 -9.78 -18.65
C ALA A 157 15.27 -10.84 -19.75
N ILE A 158 15.67 -10.50 -20.98
CA ILE A 158 15.76 -11.45 -22.11
C ILE A 158 16.78 -12.55 -21.82
N ARG A 159 17.94 -12.20 -21.25
CA ARG A 159 19.01 -13.15 -20.95
C ARG A 159 18.58 -14.18 -19.91
N THR A 160 17.84 -13.75 -18.90
CA THR A 160 17.46 -14.55 -17.71
C THR A 160 16.05 -15.12 -17.80
N ASP A 161 15.33 -14.93 -18.92
CA ASP A 161 13.98 -15.42 -19.15
C ASP A 161 12.93 -14.86 -18.17
N MET A 162 13.08 -13.58 -17.76
CA MET A 162 12.00 -12.85 -17.06
C MET A 162 10.83 -12.62 -18.01
N LEU A 163 9.59 -12.55 -17.49
CA LEU A 163 8.47 -12.07 -18.27
C LEU A 163 8.58 -10.56 -18.43
N ILE A 164 8.46 -10.05 -19.67
CA ILE A 164 8.46 -8.60 -19.94
C ILE A 164 7.03 -8.14 -20.16
N VAL A 165 6.59 -7.14 -19.39
CA VAL A 165 5.33 -6.43 -19.61
C VAL A 165 5.65 -5.22 -20.48
N ALA A 166 5.47 -5.31 -21.79
CA ALA A 166 5.65 -4.19 -22.70
C ALA A 166 4.55 -3.15 -22.49
N ASP A 167 4.93 -1.94 -22.11
CA ASP A 167 3.99 -0.86 -21.76
C ASP A 167 3.42 -0.16 -23.00
N SER A 168 4.14 -0.19 -24.12
CA SER A 168 3.71 0.40 -25.40
C SER A 168 4.11 -0.45 -26.59
N LEU A 169 3.58 -0.10 -27.77
CA LEU A 169 3.98 -0.74 -29.03
C LEU A 169 5.42 -0.42 -29.39
N GLU A 170 5.90 0.78 -29.07
CA GLU A 170 7.30 1.19 -29.28
C GLU A 170 8.23 0.35 -28.40
N GLU A 171 7.87 0.13 -27.14
CA GLU A 171 8.66 -0.73 -26.25
C GLU A 171 8.64 -2.18 -26.73
N PHE A 172 7.51 -2.69 -27.21
CA PHE A 172 7.43 -4.01 -27.84
C PHE A 172 8.38 -4.14 -29.04
N GLN A 173 8.43 -3.12 -29.89
CA GLN A 173 9.35 -3.07 -31.03
C GLN A 173 10.81 -3.02 -30.57
N LEU A 174 11.13 -2.23 -29.54
CA LEU A 174 12.45 -2.19 -28.89
C LEU A 174 12.86 -3.57 -28.41
N VAL A 175 12.00 -4.25 -27.64
CA VAL A 175 12.23 -5.62 -27.16
C VAL A 175 12.47 -6.58 -28.33
N SER A 176 11.71 -6.47 -29.42
CA SER A 176 11.88 -7.27 -30.63
C SER A 176 13.24 -7.05 -31.26
N GLY A 177 13.70 -5.79 -31.37
CA GLY A 177 15.02 -5.44 -31.88
C GLY A 177 16.15 -6.00 -31.02
N VAL A 178 16.04 -5.88 -29.69
CA VAL A 178 17.01 -6.45 -28.74
C VAL A 178 17.04 -7.98 -28.85
N ALA A 179 15.88 -8.62 -28.87
CA ALA A 179 15.73 -10.07 -28.97
C ALA A 179 16.41 -10.61 -30.27
N LYS A 180 16.20 -9.93 -31.40
CA LYS A 180 16.86 -10.24 -32.68
C LYS A 180 18.38 -10.18 -32.55
N ARG A 181 18.93 -9.10 -31.98
CA ARG A 181 20.39 -8.96 -31.78
C ARG A 181 20.97 -10.05 -30.87
N MET A 182 20.22 -10.48 -29.87
CA MET A 182 20.65 -11.51 -28.90
C MET A 182 20.39 -12.94 -29.39
N GLY A 183 19.70 -13.16 -30.51
CA GLY A 183 19.27 -14.48 -30.98
C GLY A 183 18.36 -15.21 -29.96
N LYS A 184 17.52 -14.47 -29.25
CA LYS A 184 16.61 -14.96 -28.20
C LYS A 184 15.14 -14.73 -28.57
N SER A 185 14.24 -15.39 -27.84
CA SER A 185 12.80 -15.24 -28.05
C SER A 185 12.12 -15.01 -26.68
N PRO A 186 12.14 -13.76 -26.17
CA PRO A 186 11.58 -13.43 -24.86
C PRO A 186 10.08 -13.65 -24.79
N ARG A 187 9.62 -13.91 -23.56
CA ARG A 187 8.22 -13.95 -23.19
C ARG A 187 7.72 -12.55 -22.93
N VAL A 188 6.68 -12.11 -23.62
CA VAL A 188 6.15 -10.76 -23.50
C VAL A 188 4.63 -10.80 -23.33
N VAL A 189 4.10 -9.95 -22.47
CA VAL A 189 2.68 -9.57 -22.44
C VAL A 189 2.57 -8.08 -22.76
N LEU A 190 1.50 -7.69 -23.46
CA LEU A 190 1.25 -6.29 -23.78
C LEU A 190 0.35 -5.65 -22.73
N ARG A 191 0.79 -4.55 -22.14
CA ARG A 191 -0.04 -3.76 -21.24
C ARG A 191 -1.04 -2.93 -22.06
N VAL A 192 -2.31 -3.00 -21.62
CA VAL A 192 -3.43 -2.35 -22.30
C VAL A 192 -4.09 -1.33 -21.36
N SER A 193 -4.50 -0.22 -21.92
CA SER A 193 -5.22 0.88 -21.27
C SER A 193 -6.34 1.41 -22.17
N GLY A 194 -6.94 2.55 -21.80
CA GLY A 194 -8.02 3.14 -22.59
C GLY A 194 -9.41 2.62 -22.21
N PHE A 195 -9.55 1.97 -21.04
CA PHE A 195 -10.84 1.48 -20.56
C PHE A 195 -11.76 2.63 -20.13
N GLU A 196 -13.03 2.50 -20.48
CA GLU A 196 -14.08 3.43 -20.05
C GLU A 196 -14.75 2.91 -18.75
N LEU A 197 -14.07 3.10 -17.63
CA LEU A 197 -14.53 2.60 -16.32
C LEU A 197 -15.16 3.69 -15.44
N GLY A 198 -15.23 4.94 -15.94
CA GLY A 198 -15.48 6.08 -15.07
C GLY A 198 -14.36 6.28 -14.04
N ARG A 199 -14.68 6.92 -12.93
CA ARG A 199 -13.73 7.14 -11.84
C ARG A 199 -13.89 6.05 -10.79
N VAL A 200 -12.91 5.19 -10.67
CA VAL A 200 -12.94 4.00 -9.78
C VAL A 200 -12.01 4.13 -8.56
N THR A 201 -11.16 5.16 -8.54
CA THR A 201 -10.22 5.46 -7.44
C THR A 201 -9.72 6.90 -7.57
N ALA A 202 -8.87 7.36 -6.65
CA ALA A 202 -8.22 8.67 -6.74
C ALA A 202 -7.45 8.81 -8.08
N GLU A 203 -7.57 9.96 -8.72
CA GLU A 203 -6.96 10.24 -10.04
C GLU A 203 -5.46 9.94 -10.07
N ALA A 204 -4.74 10.30 -8.99
CA ALA A 204 -3.29 10.09 -8.88
C ALA A 204 -2.86 8.62 -8.95
N VAL A 205 -3.78 7.67 -8.74
CA VAL A 205 -3.50 6.22 -8.72
C VAL A 205 -4.37 5.42 -9.68
N PHE A 206 -5.18 6.07 -10.52
CA PHE A 206 -5.92 5.44 -11.60
C PHE A 206 -5.04 5.31 -12.84
N THR A 207 -4.86 4.10 -13.36
CA THR A 207 -3.78 3.80 -14.32
C THR A 207 -4.21 3.05 -15.59
N ALA A 208 -5.51 2.95 -15.87
CA ALA A 208 -6.02 2.22 -17.03
C ALA A 208 -7.04 2.98 -17.88
N GLY A 209 -7.38 4.21 -17.55
CA GLY A 209 -8.31 5.04 -18.31
C GLY A 209 -7.70 5.61 -19.61
N LYS A 210 -8.49 6.39 -20.35
CA LYS A 210 -8.03 7.07 -21.57
C LYS A 210 -6.89 8.08 -21.30
N TRP A 211 -6.93 8.78 -20.17
CA TRP A 211 -5.92 9.75 -19.76
C TRP A 211 -4.95 9.11 -18.78
N THR A 212 -4.07 8.26 -19.30
CA THR A 212 -3.00 7.61 -18.53
C THR A 212 -1.70 7.65 -19.28
N LYS A 213 -0.58 7.64 -18.56
CA LYS A 213 0.75 7.51 -19.15
C LYS A 213 1.15 6.05 -19.41
N PHE A 214 0.27 5.10 -19.13
CA PHE A 214 0.57 3.67 -19.17
C PHE A 214 -0.25 2.94 -20.23
N GLY A 215 0.38 1.95 -20.83
CA GLY A 215 -0.28 0.94 -21.65
C GLY A 215 -0.61 1.42 -23.08
N THR A 216 -0.72 0.46 -23.97
CA THR A 216 -1.24 0.65 -25.33
C THR A 216 -2.75 0.82 -25.28
N SER A 217 -3.30 1.75 -26.07
CA SER A 217 -4.76 1.94 -26.16
C SER A 217 -5.46 0.69 -26.70
N LEU A 218 -6.61 0.35 -26.10
CA LEU A 218 -7.47 -0.75 -26.59
C LEU A 218 -7.71 -0.70 -28.10
N ASP A 219 -7.88 0.51 -28.66
CA ASP A 219 -8.21 0.72 -30.06
C ASP A 219 -7.04 0.39 -31.00
N GLU A 220 -5.79 0.45 -30.51
CA GLU A 220 -4.58 0.18 -31.30
C GLU A 220 -4.24 -1.31 -31.35
N VAL A 221 -4.66 -2.10 -30.35
CA VAL A 221 -4.27 -3.51 -30.21
C VAL A 221 -4.70 -4.37 -31.39
N PRO A 222 -5.94 -4.27 -31.94
CA PRO A 222 -6.35 -5.11 -33.08
C PRO A 222 -5.46 -4.91 -34.33
N ALA A 223 -5.09 -3.67 -34.67
CA ALA A 223 -4.21 -3.37 -35.78
C ALA A 223 -2.79 -3.91 -35.53
N PHE A 224 -2.27 -3.73 -34.32
CA PHE A 224 -0.98 -4.25 -33.92
C PHE A 224 -0.90 -5.78 -34.05
N LEU A 225 -1.93 -6.52 -33.64
CA LEU A 225 -1.93 -7.99 -33.73
C LEU A 225 -1.73 -8.50 -35.17
N GLN A 226 -2.13 -7.74 -36.19
CA GLN A 226 -1.88 -8.08 -37.61
C GLN A 226 -0.41 -7.89 -38.02
N THR A 227 0.39 -7.19 -37.25
CA THR A 227 1.81 -6.95 -37.51
C THR A 227 2.75 -7.96 -36.86
N LEU A 228 2.24 -8.89 -36.05
CA LEU A 228 3.04 -9.81 -35.21
C LEU A 228 4.00 -10.69 -36.04
N ASP A 229 3.69 -10.99 -37.29
CA ASP A 229 4.58 -11.77 -38.17
C ASP A 229 5.86 -11.02 -38.50
N SER A 230 5.88 -9.68 -38.41
CA SER A 230 7.09 -8.87 -38.54
C SER A 230 8.00 -8.92 -37.29
N HIS A 231 7.54 -9.53 -36.21
CA HIS A 231 8.24 -9.64 -34.94
C HIS A 231 8.50 -11.12 -34.51
N PRO A 232 9.13 -11.96 -35.37
CA PRO A 232 9.25 -13.41 -35.12
C PRO A 232 10.14 -13.76 -33.90
N HIS A 233 10.90 -12.79 -33.41
CA HIS A 233 11.81 -12.96 -32.29
C HIS A 233 11.14 -12.67 -30.92
N VAL A 234 9.84 -12.38 -30.86
CA VAL A 234 9.11 -12.13 -29.61
C VAL A 234 7.93 -13.09 -29.50
N ARG A 235 7.77 -13.68 -28.33
CA ARG A 235 6.59 -14.46 -28.01
C ARG A 235 5.61 -13.60 -27.25
N LEU A 236 4.60 -13.04 -27.96
CA LEU A 236 3.47 -12.40 -27.29
C LEU A 236 2.58 -13.47 -26.69
N LEU A 237 2.53 -13.53 -25.35
CA LEU A 237 1.81 -14.56 -24.60
C LEU A 237 0.41 -14.13 -24.17
N GLY A 238 0.08 -12.85 -24.28
CA GLY A 238 -1.22 -12.33 -23.88
C GLY A 238 -1.18 -10.88 -23.44
N PHE A 239 -2.05 -10.52 -22.50
CA PHE A 239 -2.31 -9.15 -22.16
C PHE A 239 -2.26 -8.90 -20.66
N HIS A 240 -1.87 -7.69 -20.32
CA HIS A 240 -1.80 -7.15 -18.97
C HIS A 240 -2.60 -5.86 -18.87
N THR A 241 -3.22 -5.60 -17.72
CA THR A 241 -3.68 -4.27 -17.32
C THR A 241 -3.51 -4.08 -15.83
N HIS A 242 -3.48 -2.82 -15.39
CA HIS A 242 -3.51 -2.48 -13.97
C HIS A 242 -4.39 -1.25 -13.80
N ILE A 243 -5.54 -1.40 -13.13
CA ILE A 243 -6.57 -0.34 -13.08
C ILE A 243 -6.32 0.72 -12.02
N GLY A 244 -5.45 0.46 -11.04
CA GLY A 244 -5.13 1.44 -10.01
C GLY A 244 -4.84 0.83 -8.65
N SER A 245 -5.12 1.58 -7.58
CA SER A 245 -4.91 1.14 -6.20
C SER A 245 -6.13 1.38 -5.35
N GLN A 246 -6.42 0.48 -4.39
CA GLN A 246 -7.58 0.55 -3.48
C GLN A 246 -8.92 0.59 -4.26
N ILE A 247 -9.08 -0.30 -5.23
CA ILE A 247 -10.30 -0.44 -6.02
C ILE A 247 -11.31 -1.26 -5.22
N ALA A 248 -12.28 -0.59 -4.62
CA ALA A 248 -13.20 -1.20 -3.66
C ALA A 248 -14.35 -1.98 -4.31
N ASP A 249 -14.66 -1.69 -5.57
CA ASP A 249 -15.80 -2.25 -6.30
C ASP A 249 -15.37 -3.38 -7.24
N LEU A 250 -16.26 -4.35 -7.46
CA LEU A 250 -16.01 -5.54 -8.28
C LEU A 250 -16.11 -5.25 -9.78
N GLU A 251 -17.08 -4.43 -10.19
CA GLU A 251 -17.43 -4.21 -11.59
C GLU A 251 -16.25 -3.74 -12.48
N PRO A 252 -15.36 -2.84 -12.04
CA PRO A 252 -14.20 -2.46 -12.84
C PRO A 252 -13.30 -3.64 -13.21
N TYR A 253 -13.12 -4.60 -12.29
CA TYR A 253 -12.32 -5.80 -12.58
C TYR A 253 -12.97 -6.72 -13.60
N LEU A 254 -14.31 -6.93 -13.47
CA LEU A 254 -15.05 -7.76 -14.43
C LEU A 254 -15.05 -7.13 -15.83
N ALA A 255 -15.20 -5.81 -15.92
CA ALA A 255 -15.18 -5.08 -17.18
C ALA A 255 -13.82 -5.20 -17.90
N VAL A 256 -12.70 -4.97 -17.20
CA VAL A 256 -11.39 -5.09 -17.82
C VAL A 256 -11.05 -6.53 -18.18
N LEU A 257 -11.42 -7.50 -17.33
CA LEU A 257 -11.17 -8.91 -17.60
C LEU A 257 -11.92 -9.39 -18.84
N GLY A 258 -13.16 -8.99 -19.01
CA GLY A 258 -13.92 -9.29 -20.23
C GLY A 258 -13.21 -8.80 -21.48
N LYS A 259 -12.71 -7.57 -21.46
CA LYS A 259 -11.94 -6.99 -22.58
C LYS A 259 -10.62 -7.70 -22.83
N LEU A 260 -9.87 -8.07 -21.78
CA LEU A 260 -8.63 -8.84 -21.97
C LEU A 260 -8.91 -10.23 -22.57
N ILE A 261 -10.02 -10.89 -22.22
CA ILE A 261 -10.44 -12.15 -22.82
C ILE A 261 -10.81 -11.94 -24.31
N GLU A 262 -11.49 -10.85 -24.67
CA GLU A 262 -11.78 -10.49 -26.06
C GLU A 262 -10.47 -10.34 -26.87
N LEU A 263 -9.50 -9.61 -26.35
CA LEU A 263 -8.17 -9.47 -26.97
C LEU A 263 -7.45 -10.82 -27.08
N GLY A 264 -7.57 -11.68 -26.06
CA GLY A 264 -7.03 -13.04 -26.11
C GLY A 264 -7.62 -13.87 -27.25
N HIS A 265 -8.92 -13.74 -27.54
CA HIS A 265 -9.55 -14.36 -28.69
C HIS A 265 -9.07 -13.77 -30.03
N LEU A 266 -8.79 -12.45 -30.09
CA LEU A 266 -8.21 -11.83 -31.28
C LEU A 266 -6.79 -12.36 -31.53
N LEU A 267 -5.97 -12.49 -30.48
CA LEU A 267 -4.63 -13.10 -30.58
C LEU A 267 -4.71 -14.53 -31.11
N LYS A 268 -5.66 -15.35 -30.59
CA LYS A 268 -5.88 -16.70 -31.13
C LYS A 268 -6.25 -16.69 -32.61
N GLY A 269 -6.98 -15.69 -33.07
CA GLY A 269 -7.33 -15.50 -34.47
C GLY A 269 -6.10 -15.30 -35.40
N THR A 270 -4.95 -14.90 -34.86
CA THR A 270 -3.67 -14.80 -35.61
C THR A 270 -2.87 -16.11 -35.61
N GLY A 271 -3.43 -17.23 -35.14
CA GLY A 271 -2.76 -18.52 -35.04
C GLY A 271 -1.84 -18.69 -33.81
N ARG A 272 -1.88 -17.75 -32.87
CA ARG A 272 -1.09 -17.79 -31.62
C ARG A 272 -1.96 -18.14 -30.44
N ASN A 273 -1.37 -18.70 -29.38
CA ASN A 273 -2.09 -18.98 -28.14
C ASN A 273 -2.06 -17.75 -27.21
N CYS A 274 -3.17 -17.49 -26.51
CA CYS A 274 -3.19 -16.62 -25.35
C CYS A 274 -2.84 -17.45 -24.12
N GLU A 275 -1.62 -17.32 -23.62
CA GLU A 275 -1.08 -18.10 -22.51
C GLU A 275 -1.21 -17.39 -21.16
N ILE A 276 -1.37 -16.04 -21.17
CA ILE A 276 -1.41 -15.22 -19.95
C ILE A 276 -2.50 -14.16 -20.07
N ILE A 277 -3.31 -14.04 -19.03
CA ILE A 277 -4.18 -12.89 -18.74
C ILE A 277 -3.78 -12.36 -17.37
N ASN A 278 -3.26 -11.12 -17.34
CA ASN A 278 -2.83 -10.45 -16.11
C ASN A 278 -3.69 -9.21 -15.87
N ILE A 279 -4.45 -9.20 -14.79
CA ILE A 279 -5.33 -8.08 -14.41
C ILE A 279 -4.66 -7.07 -13.45
N GLY A 280 -3.37 -7.24 -13.20
CA GLY A 280 -2.62 -6.37 -12.29
C GLY A 280 -3.05 -6.52 -10.84
N GLY A 281 -2.93 -5.41 -10.12
CA GLY A 281 -3.29 -5.35 -8.69
C GLY A 281 -4.48 -4.45 -8.40
N GLY A 282 -4.34 -3.63 -7.36
CA GLY A 282 -5.38 -2.70 -6.93
C GLY A 282 -6.33 -3.26 -5.89
N PHE A 283 -6.24 -4.55 -5.56
CA PHE A 283 -7.10 -5.22 -4.58
C PHE A 283 -7.09 -4.47 -3.25
N PRO A 284 -8.28 -4.11 -2.73
CA PRO A 284 -8.40 -3.24 -1.59
C PRO A 284 -8.11 -3.96 -0.28
N ILE A 285 -7.74 -3.20 0.74
CA ILE A 285 -7.93 -3.61 2.13
C ILE A 285 -9.08 -2.78 2.73
N SER A 286 -9.81 -3.33 3.69
CA SER A 286 -10.74 -2.55 4.50
C SER A 286 -9.98 -2.02 5.70
N TYR A 287 -9.72 -0.72 5.71
CA TYR A 287 -9.08 -0.03 6.84
C TYR A 287 -10.05 0.10 8.02
N VAL A 288 -11.32 0.25 7.70
CA VAL A 288 -12.45 0.38 8.63
C VAL A 288 -13.54 -0.61 8.26
N ASP A 289 -14.49 -0.87 9.15
CA ASP A 289 -15.67 -1.65 8.84
C ASP A 289 -16.75 -0.81 8.10
N ARG A 290 -17.88 -1.45 7.76
CA ARG A 290 -18.97 -0.81 7.03
C ARG A 290 -19.59 0.33 7.82
N GLU A 291 -19.85 0.11 9.09
CA GLU A 291 -20.51 1.10 9.94
C GLU A 291 -19.59 2.30 10.21
N GLU A 292 -18.30 2.05 10.40
CA GLU A 292 -17.29 3.10 10.57
C GLU A 292 -17.19 3.95 9.30
N TRP A 293 -17.22 3.33 8.12
CA TRP A 293 -17.20 4.03 6.84
C TRP A 293 -18.47 4.87 6.64
N ASP A 294 -19.64 4.31 6.89
CA ASP A 294 -20.91 5.01 6.75
C ASP A 294 -20.97 6.22 7.71
N ARG A 295 -20.53 6.05 8.97
CA ARG A 295 -20.41 7.16 9.95
C ARG A 295 -19.41 8.23 9.49
N PHE A 296 -18.29 7.83 8.90
CA PHE A 296 -17.30 8.75 8.38
C PHE A 296 -17.90 9.62 7.26
N MET A 297 -18.63 9.03 6.33
CA MET A 297 -19.30 9.72 5.24
C MET A 297 -20.39 10.68 5.74
N GLU A 298 -21.21 10.22 6.68
CA GLU A 298 -22.27 11.04 7.27
C GLU A 298 -21.69 12.24 8.01
N ARG A 299 -20.70 12.03 8.87
CA ARG A 299 -20.03 13.12 9.60
C ARG A 299 -19.36 14.14 8.67
N THR A 300 -18.78 13.67 7.58
CA THR A 300 -18.21 14.56 6.56
C THR A 300 -19.28 15.45 5.96
N ARG A 301 -20.41 14.86 5.54
CA ARG A 301 -21.54 15.58 4.95
C ARG A 301 -22.15 16.57 5.93
N GLU A 302 -22.50 16.11 7.14
CA GLU A 302 -23.12 16.98 8.17
C GLU A 302 -22.22 18.13 8.57
N GLY A 303 -20.94 17.89 8.80
CA GLY A 303 -19.97 18.91 9.17
C GLY A 303 -19.80 19.98 8.09
N TYR A 304 -19.75 19.56 6.82
CA TYR A 304 -19.70 20.48 5.69
C TYR A 304 -20.96 21.35 5.58
N LEU A 305 -22.15 20.76 5.71
CA LEU A 305 -23.41 21.49 5.65
C LEU A 305 -23.58 22.45 6.81
N ALA A 306 -23.15 22.07 8.01
CA ALA A 306 -23.17 22.95 9.18
C ALA A 306 -22.25 24.16 8.99
N ALA A 307 -21.03 23.95 8.48
CA ALA A 307 -20.09 25.01 8.20
C ALA A 307 -20.64 26.02 7.16
N ARG A 308 -21.32 25.54 6.12
CA ARG A 308 -22.01 26.42 5.15
C ARG A 308 -23.13 27.25 5.76
N LYS A 309 -23.77 26.77 6.83
CA LYS A 309 -24.80 27.51 7.59
C LYS A 309 -24.22 28.41 8.69
N GLY A 310 -22.90 28.56 8.76
CA GLY A 310 -22.20 29.44 9.70
C GLY A 310 -21.71 28.78 10.99
N ASP A 311 -21.77 27.45 11.09
CA ASP A 311 -21.20 26.69 12.21
C ASP A 311 -19.98 25.85 11.80
N PRO A 312 -18.78 26.46 11.68
CA PRO A 312 -17.56 25.73 11.33
C PRO A 312 -17.04 24.82 12.45
N SER A 313 -17.56 24.93 13.67
CA SER A 313 -17.13 24.08 14.78
C SER A 313 -17.42 22.58 14.54
N ARG A 314 -18.43 22.28 13.73
CA ARG A 314 -18.85 20.93 13.35
C ARG A 314 -18.05 20.32 12.20
N LEU A 315 -17.14 21.06 11.56
CA LEU A 315 -16.31 20.51 10.49
C LEU A 315 -15.61 19.23 10.93
N PHE A 316 -15.72 18.22 10.08
CA PHE A 316 -15.07 16.93 10.28
C PHE A 316 -13.78 16.80 9.45
N LEU A 317 -13.72 17.43 8.27
CA LEU A 317 -12.54 17.47 7.44
C LEU A 317 -11.76 18.79 7.61
N TRP A 318 -10.44 18.71 7.44
CA TRP A 318 -9.52 19.83 7.62
C TRP A 318 -9.80 20.99 6.67
N ASN A 319 -9.84 22.21 7.21
CA ASN A 319 -9.87 23.47 6.48
C ASN A 319 -11.04 23.60 5.49
N ASN A 320 -12.26 23.30 5.92
CA ASN A 320 -13.49 23.37 5.11
C ASN A 320 -13.44 22.56 3.80
N ARG A 321 -12.45 21.71 3.64
CA ARG A 321 -12.38 20.85 2.46
C ARG A 321 -13.40 19.75 2.60
N THR A 322 -14.02 19.44 1.50
CA THR A 322 -14.96 18.33 1.39
C THR A 322 -14.25 16.99 1.17
N GLY A 323 -12.90 16.98 1.18
CA GLY A 323 -12.12 15.81 0.83
C GLY A 323 -12.35 15.33 -0.61
N GLY A 324 -12.79 16.24 -1.49
CA GLY A 324 -13.22 15.91 -2.84
C GLY A 324 -14.70 15.53 -2.94
N LEU A 325 -15.47 15.51 -1.84
CA LEU A 325 -16.92 15.38 -1.91
C LEU A 325 -17.52 16.58 -2.62
N ASP A 326 -18.23 16.34 -3.71
CA ASP A 326 -19.12 17.29 -4.31
C ASP A 326 -20.48 17.21 -3.61
N ILE A 327 -20.74 18.16 -2.71
CA ILE A 327 -21.97 18.20 -1.93
C ILE A 327 -22.88 19.30 -2.50
N GLY A 328 -23.99 18.89 -3.08
CA GLY A 328 -25.00 19.79 -3.60
C GLY A 328 -25.64 20.68 -2.53
N PRO A 329 -26.39 21.73 -2.94
CA PRO A 329 -27.11 22.62 -2.02
C PRO A 329 -28.13 21.92 -1.14
N ASP A 330 -28.69 20.82 -1.61
CA ASP A 330 -29.64 19.93 -0.93
C ASP A 330 -28.98 18.95 0.05
N GLY A 331 -27.65 18.95 0.10
CA GLY A 331 -26.86 18.02 0.89
C GLY A 331 -26.69 16.65 0.24
N GLY A 332 -27.11 16.48 -0.99
CA GLY A 332 -26.81 15.30 -1.80
C GLY A 332 -25.30 15.25 -2.09
N VAL A 333 -24.68 14.10 -1.92
CA VAL A 333 -23.29 13.85 -2.29
C VAL A 333 -23.27 13.37 -3.73
N ASN A 334 -22.61 14.13 -4.61
CA ASN A 334 -22.32 13.64 -5.94
C ASN A 334 -21.21 12.59 -5.81
N SER A 335 -21.54 11.35 -6.14
CA SER A 335 -20.70 10.16 -5.96
C SER A 335 -19.42 10.16 -6.80
N SER A 336 -19.24 11.15 -7.69
CA SER A 336 -18.17 11.11 -8.67
C SER A 336 -16.77 11.43 -8.11
N ASN A 337 -16.64 11.96 -6.90
CA ASN A 337 -15.35 12.48 -6.47
C ASN A 337 -14.71 11.70 -5.32
N TRP A 338 -15.36 11.59 -4.18
CA TRP A 338 -14.68 11.08 -2.99
C TRP A 338 -15.00 9.62 -2.67
N ASN A 339 -16.13 9.12 -3.14
CA ASN A 339 -16.49 7.71 -2.99
C ASN A 339 -15.49 6.76 -3.65
N ASP A 340 -14.68 7.28 -4.56
CA ASP A 340 -13.63 6.52 -5.24
C ASP A 340 -12.43 6.21 -4.33
N GLU A 341 -12.29 6.91 -3.20
CA GLU A 341 -11.26 6.66 -2.18
C GLU A 341 -11.83 5.83 -1.02
N LYS A 342 -12.54 4.75 -1.34
CA LYS A 342 -13.19 3.91 -0.33
C LYS A 342 -12.16 3.20 0.54
N PHE A 343 -12.29 3.36 1.85
CA PHE A 343 -11.49 2.67 2.85
C PHE A 343 -12.22 1.47 3.47
N PHE A 344 -13.40 1.19 2.96
CA PHE A 344 -14.15 -0.04 3.15
C PHE A 344 -14.43 -0.71 1.80
N SER A 345 -14.33 -2.04 1.74
CA SER A 345 -14.78 -2.85 0.60
C SER A 345 -15.49 -4.10 1.11
N PRO A 346 -16.61 -4.51 0.50
CA PRO A 346 -17.23 -5.80 0.79
C PRO A 346 -16.36 -6.99 0.35
N TYR A 347 -15.39 -6.73 -0.53
CA TYR A 347 -14.47 -7.74 -1.10
C TYR A 347 -13.00 -7.40 -0.82
N PRO A 348 -12.56 -7.32 0.47
CA PRO A 348 -11.15 -7.01 0.74
C PRO A 348 -10.24 -8.17 0.34
N LYS A 349 -9.05 -7.84 -0.17
CA LYS A 349 -7.94 -8.76 -0.46
C LYS A 349 -8.35 -9.91 -1.39
N GLU A 350 -8.11 -11.17 -0.96
CA GLU A 350 -8.41 -12.39 -1.68
C GLU A 350 -9.90 -12.56 -2.02
N LYS A 351 -10.78 -11.95 -1.23
CA LYS A 351 -12.23 -11.98 -1.50
C LYS A 351 -12.59 -11.27 -2.80
N MET A 352 -11.82 -10.25 -3.20
CA MET A 352 -12.02 -9.63 -4.51
C MET A 352 -11.70 -10.63 -5.63
N VAL A 353 -10.61 -11.38 -5.52
CA VAL A 353 -10.25 -12.40 -6.52
C VAL A 353 -11.29 -13.52 -6.54
N GLU A 354 -11.77 -13.94 -5.38
CA GLU A 354 -12.88 -14.91 -5.29
C GLU A 354 -14.13 -14.39 -6.00
N ALA A 355 -14.51 -13.13 -5.74
CA ALA A 355 -15.68 -12.51 -6.36
C ALA A 355 -15.51 -12.38 -7.88
N ILE A 356 -14.33 -12.03 -8.38
CA ILE A 356 -14.01 -11.97 -9.81
C ILE A 356 -14.18 -13.38 -10.44
N LEU A 357 -13.59 -14.41 -9.85
CA LEU A 357 -13.63 -15.77 -10.40
C LEU A 357 -15.03 -16.40 -10.34
N ARG A 358 -15.84 -16.06 -9.33
CA ARG A 358 -17.25 -16.49 -9.23
C ARG A 358 -18.21 -15.61 -10.04
N GLY A 359 -17.75 -14.44 -10.49
CA GLY A 359 -18.53 -13.46 -11.21
C GLY A 359 -18.82 -13.85 -12.67
N LYS A 360 -19.39 -12.91 -13.39
CA LYS A 360 -19.64 -13.01 -14.83
C LYS A 360 -18.96 -11.88 -15.56
N VAL A 361 -18.37 -12.19 -16.69
CA VAL A 361 -17.73 -11.22 -17.59
C VAL A 361 -18.54 -11.09 -18.88
N ALA A 362 -18.55 -9.90 -19.47
CA ALA A 362 -19.07 -9.69 -20.80
C ALA A 362 -17.93 -9.89 -21.82
N VAL A 363 -18.08 -10.84 -22.71
CA VAL A 363 -17.13 -11.16 -23.80
C VAL A 363 -17.86 -11.07 -25.12
N ARG A 364 -17.50 -10.11 -25.98
CA ARG A 364 -18.17 -9.85 -27.29
C ARG A 364 -19.69 -9.63 -27.16
N GLY A 365 -20.12 -8.99 -26.08
CA GLY A 365 -21.54 -8.72 -25.81
C GLY A 365 -22.31 -9.86 -25.15
N GLU A 366 -21.72 -11.03 -24.97
CA GLU A 366 -22.33 -12.17 -24.29
C GLU A 366 -21.84 -12.26 -22.84
N SER A 367 -22.72 -12.58 -21.90
CA SER A 367 -22.38 -12.79 -20.49
C SER A 367 -22.02 -14.24 -20.24
N ALA A 368 -20.82 -14.50 -19.71
CA ALA A 368 -20.35 -15.83 -19.33
C ALA A 368 -19.78 -15.84 -17.91
N GLY A 369 -19.79 -17.00 -17.25
CA GLY A 369 -19.04 -17.17 -16.01
C GLY A 369 -17.54 -16.90 -16.24
N THR A 370 -16.89 -16.18 -15.32
CA THR A 370 -15.47 -15.80 -15.48
C THR A 370 -14.58 -17.02 -15.75
N VAL A 371 -14.70 -18.06 -14.95
CA VAL A 371 -13.91 -19.29 -15.10
C VAL A 371 -14.22 -19.99 -16.43
N ASP A 372 -15.49 -20.02 -16.86
CA ASP A 372 -15.87 -20.64 -18.12
C ASP A 372 -15.32 -19.85 -19.32
N ALA A 373 -15.34 -18.52 -19.27
CA ALA A 373 -14.76 -17.67 -20.30
C ALA A 373 -13.24 -17.86 -20.41
N LEU A 374 -12.53 -17.98 -19.29
CA LEU A 374 -11.08 -18.30 -19.28
C LEU A 374 -10.81 -19.69 -19.86
N LYS A 375 -11.63 -20.70 -19.54
CA LYS A 375 -11.50 -22.05 -20.12
C LYS A 375 -11.76 -22.06 -21.63
N ALA A 376 -12.77 -21.32 -22.09
CA ALA A 376 -13.07 -21.18 -23.51
C ALA A 376 -11.94 -20.49 -24.29
N LEU A 377 -11.21 -19.56 -23.64
CA LEU A 377 -10.03 -18.94 -24.21
C LEU A 377 -8.84 -19.94 -24.37
N GLY A 378 -8.82 -21.03 -23.66
CA GLY A 378 -7.74 -22.05 -23.67
C GLY A 378 -7.06 -22.18 -22.31
N GLU A 379 -7.72 -21.69 -21.28
CA GLU A 379 -7.29 -21.80 -19.88
C GLU A 379 -5.89 -21.20 -19.63
N PRO A 380 -5.69 -19.88 -19.96
CA PRO A 380 -4.43 -19.20 -19.76
C PRO A 380 -4.04 -19.12 -18.28
N ALA A 381 -2.78 -18.86 -17.99
CA ALA A 381 -2.35 -18.45 -16.66
C ALA A 381 -3.07 -17.14 -16.29
N PHE A 382 -3.80 -17.15 -15.16
CA PHE A 382 -4.47 -15.96 -14.64
C PHE A 382 -3.60 -15.31 -13.57
N VAL A 383 -3.03 -14.16 -13.89
CA VAL A 383 -2.02 -13.49 -13.06
C VAL A 383 -2.63 -12.28 -12.35
N ILE A 384 -2.26 -12.11 -11.09
CA ILE A 384 -2.59 -10.95 -10.27
C ILE A 384 -1.33 -10.35 -9.64
N GLU A 385 -1.34 -9.02 -9.40
CA GLU A 385 -0.22 -8.25 -8.86
C GLU A 385 -0.59 -7.55 -7.53
N PRO A 386 -0.95 -8.30 -6.47
CA PRO A 386 -1.33 -7.70 -5.21
C PRO A 386 -0.11 -7.04 -4.54
N GLY A 387 -0.25 -5.78 -4.14
CA GLY A 387 0.74 -5.06 -3.34
C GLY A 387 0.16 -4.71 -1.96
N ARG A 388 -0.72 -3.70 -1.91
CA ARG A 388 -1.41 -3.24 -0.69
C ARG A 388 -2.07 -4.38 0.07
N SER A 389 -2.79 -5.23 -0.60
CA SER A 389 -3.54 -6.34 -0.02
C SER A 389 -2.66 -7.46 0.57
N VAL A 390 -1.34 -7.47 0.28
CA VAL A 390 -0.38 -8.39 0.90
C VAL A 390 0.28 -7.77 2.13
N VAL A 391 0.70 -6.50 2.07
CA VAL A 391 1.52 -5.90 3.14
C VAL A 391 0.80 -4.81 3.94
N GLY A 392 -0.35 -4.29 3.49
CA GLY A 392 -0.99 -3.11 4.09
C GLY A 392 -1.27 -3.26 5.57
N ASP A 393 -1.92 -4.35 5.98
CA ASP A 393 -2.25 -4.65 7.36
C ASP A 393 -1.14 -5.38 8.14
N SER A 394 0.04 -5.52 7.55
CA SER A 394 1.18 -6.19 8.19
C SER A 394 2.04 -5.26 9.04
N ALA A 395 1.73 -3.96 9.10
CA ALA A 395 2.55 -3.04 9.86
C ALA A 395 1.76 -2.02 10.65
N VAL A 396 2.42 -1.52 11.70
CA VAL A 396 1.99 -0.37 12.48
C VAL A 396 3.06 0.70 12.47
N THR A 397 2.63 1.95 12.63
CA THR A 397 3.51 3.10 12.80
C THR A 397 3.34 3.68 14.20
N LEU A 398 4.46 3.95 14.85
CA LEU A 398 4.55 4.54 16.20
C LEU A 398 5.13 5.94 16.09
N ALA A 399 4.48 6.92 16.70
CA ALA A 399 4.95 8.30 16.73
C ALA A 399 4.67 8.96 18.09
N ARG A 400 5.57 9.85 18.54
CA ARG A 400 5.43 10.57 19.81
C ARG A 400 4.55 11.81 19.65
N VAL A 401 3.73 12.08 20.65
CA VAL A 401 2.96 13.32 20.75
C VAL A 401 3.88 14.46 21.15
N ALA A 402 3.96 15.49 20.31
CA ALA A 402 4.64 16.73 20.62
C ALA A 402 3.75 17.67 21.47
N HIS A 403 2.56 17.95 20.99
CA HIS A 403 1.58 18.80 21.69
C HIS A 403 0.19 18.70 21.08
N VAL A 404 -0.79 19.23 21.83
CA VAL A 404 -2.16 19.48 21.37
C VAL A 404 -2.47 20.96 21.51
N ARG A 405 -3.06 21.58 20.48
CA ARG A 405 -3.48 22.97 20.50
C ARG A 405 -4.84 23.16 19.83
N LYS A 406 -5.46 24.32 20.07
CA LYS A 406 -6.66 24.74 19.33
C LYS A 406 -6.27 25.45 18.04
N VAL A 407 -7.05 25.21 16.99
CA VAL A 407 -6.93 25.86 15.68
C VAL A 407 -8.32 26.28 15.20
N GLY A 408 -8.39 27.08 14.17
CA GLY A 408 -9.57 27.65 13.52
C GLY A 408 -10.93 27.08 13.93
N GLY A 409 -11.84 27.90 14.45
CA GLY A 409 -13.15 27.43 14.91
C GLY A 409 -13.15 26.59 16.20
N GLY A 410 -12.02 26.54 16.94
CA GLY A 410 -11.92 25.82 18.21
C GLY A 410 -11.59 24.31 18.09
N HIS A 411 -11.21 23.85 16.90
CA HIS A 411 -10.81 22.46 16.68
C HIS A 411 -9.50 22.10 17.38
N ASN A 412 -9.37 20.84 17.81
CA ASN A 412 -8.11 20.31 18.30
C ASN A 412 -7.20 19.95 17.12
N LEU A 413 -5.93 20.28 17.23
CA LEU A 413 -4.84 19.80 16.39
C LEU A 413 -3.83 19.08 17.27
N LEU A 414 -3.66 17.78 17.00
CA LEU A 414 -2.61 16.94 17.56
C LEU A 414 -1.39 17.03 16.66
N THR A 415 -0.22 17.38 17.19
CA THR A 415 1.04 17.37 16.46
C THR A 415 1.89 16.20 16.91
N LEU A 416 2.35 15.39 15.94
CA LEU A 416 3.24 14.25 16.18
C LEU A 416 4.69 14.61 15.79
N GLU A 417 5.65 13.95 16.45
CA GLU A 417 7.07 14.02 16.08
C GLU A 417 7.38 13.15 14.84
N MET A 418 6.54 13.29 13.81
CA MET A 418 6.63 12.58 12.53
C MET A 418 6.04 13.45 11.45
N GLY A 419 6.70 13.54 10.30
CA GLY A 419 6.17 14.25 9.13
C GLY A 419 5.48 13.33 8.13
N VAL A 420 4.67 13.93 7.25
CA VAL A 420 3.87 13.22 6.23
C VAL A 420 4.73 12.39 5.25
N THR A 421 6.00 12.71 5.07
CA THR A 421 6.92 11.90 4.25
C THR A 421 7.32 10.57 4.91
N SER A 422 7.02 10.41 6.20
CA SER A 422 7.10 9.11 6.90
C SER A 422 5.76 8.40 6.95
N PHE A 423 4.71 9.00 6.36
CA PHE A 423 3.35 8.47 6.28
C PHE A 423 2.78 8.79 4.88
N GLY A 424 3.44 8.21 3.86
CA GLY A 424 3.32 8.63 2.45
C GLY A 424 1.92 8.55 1.86
N THR A 425 1.08 7.63 2.34
CA THR A 425 -0.31 7.51 1.89
C THR A 425 -1.10 8.82 2.11
N ALA A 426 -0.81 9.58 3.18
CA ALA A 426 -1.48 10.85 3.46
C ALA A 426 -1.17 11.97 2.44
N LEU A 427 -0.16 11.81 1.57
CA LEU A 427 0.12 12.73 0.46
C LEU A 427 -0.83 12.51 -0.72
N VAL A 428 -1.32 11.30 -0.91
CA VAL A 428 -2.14 10.89 -2.06
C VAL A 428 -3.62 10.83 -1.70
N TYR A 429 -3.95 10.28 -0.52
CA TYR A 429 -5.31 10.04 -0.05
C TYR A 429 -5.65 10.87 1.20
N ILE A 430 -6.87 10.69 1.68
CA ILE A 430 -7.26 10.96 3.07
C ILE A 430 -7.37 9.59 3.76
N PRO A 431 -6.25 8.98 4.18
CA PRO A 431 -6.26 7.60 4.64
C PRO A 431 -6.98 7.50 5.99
N VAL A 432 -8.03 6.68 6.02
CA VAL A 432 -8.83 6.45 7.22
C VAL A 432 -8.25 5.24 7.95
N HIS A 433 -7.34 5.49 8.87
CA HIS A 433 -6.70 4.47 9.71
C HIS A 433 -7.30 4.43 11.11
N HIS A 434 -7.09 3.33 11.83
CA HIS A 434 -7.29 3.27 13.27
C HIS A 434 -6.11 3.90 14.00
N TRP A 435 -6.42 4.80 14.93
CA TRP A 435 -5.50 5.56 15.74
C TRP A 435 -5.76 5.28 17.21
N GLU A 436 -4.72 5.00 17.99
CA GLU A 436 -4.83 4.78 19.41
C GLU A 436 -3.61 5.33 20.16
N ILE A 437 -3.78 5.70 21.42
CA ILE A 437 -2.67 6.04 22.31
C ILE A 437 -2.16 4.73 22.90
N ALA A 438 -0.95 4.33 22.50
CA ALA A 438 -0.33 3.08 22.93
C ALA A 438 0.33 3.18 24.31
N SER A 439 0.74 4.38 24.73
CA SER A 439 1.18 4.63 26.10
C SER A 439 -0.03 4.70 27.01
N ASP A 440 -0.07 3.86 28.06
CA ASP A 440 -1.20 3.74 28.99
C ASP A 440 -2.53 3.40 28.26
N PRO A 441 -2.60 2.25 27.58
CA PRO A 441 -3.69 1.92 26.65
C PRO A 441 -5.04 1.68 27.33
N GLU A 442 -5.06 1.43 28.65
CA GLU A 442 -6.30 1.18 29.42
C GLU A 442 -6.96 2.47 29.90
N ARG A 443 -6.21 3.56 29.96
CA ARG A 443 -6.74 4.84 30.37
C ARG A 443 -7.65 5.41 29.29
N ARG A 444 -8.89 5.70 29.69
CA ARG A 444 -9.91 6.28 28.83
C ARG A 444 -10.53 7.49 29.49
N ASP A 445 -10.84 8.50 28.70
CA ASP A 445 -11.71 9.59 29.14
C ASP A 445 -13.19 9.19 28.92
N PRO A 446 -14.15 9.82 29.63
CA PRO A 446 -15.59 9.54 29.43
C PRO A 446 -16.03 9.73 27.98
N GLU A 447 -15.49 10.73 27.31
CA GLU A 447 -15.73 11.02 25.90
C GLU A 447 -14.44 10.88 25.08
N PRO A 448 -14.50 10.31 23.86
CA PRO A 448 -13.36 10.25 22.98
C PRO A 448 -12.80 11.65 22.66
N PHE A 449 -11.48 11.74 22.57
CA PHE A 449 -10.83 12.98 22.17
C PHE A 449 -10.68 13.03 20.65
N GLU A 450 -11.27 14.06 20.04
CA GLU A 450 -11.20 14.25 18.59
C GLU A 450 -10.22 15.36 18.21
N ALA A 451 -9.36 15.07 17.21
CA ALA A 451 -8.40 16.03 16.70
C ALA A 451 -8.05 15.77 15.22
N PHE A 452 -7.71 16.83 14.50
CA PHE A 452 -6.90 16.69 13.29
C PHE A 452 -5.46 16.33 13.69
N VAL A 453 -4.72 15.67 12.79
CA VAL A 453 -3.34 15.27 13.10
C VAL A 453 -2.38 15.88 12.09
N GLY A 454 -1.49 16.74 12.59
CA GLY A 454 -0.40 17.34 11.84
C GLY A 454 0.95 16.71 12.20
N GLY A 455 1.90 16.88 11.31
CA GLY A 455 3.29 16.45 11.53
C GLY A 455 4.19 17.59 12.03
N ASN A 456 5.50 17.34 11.95
CA ASN A 456 6.56 18.24 12.45
C ASN A 456 7.32 19.00 11.35
N LEU A 457 6.89 18.90 10.08
CA LEU A 457 7.53 19.59 8.97
C LEU A 457 7.06 21.04 8.85
N CYS A 458 7.95 21.93 8.44
CA CYS A 458 7.67 23.35 8.30
C CYS A 458 6.95 23.68 6.98
N PHE A 459 5.87 22.96 6.66
CA PHE A 459 4.97 23.31 5.57
C PHE A 459 3.51 22.92 5.89
N SER A 460 2.55 23.70 5.40
CA SER A 460 1.13 23.58 5.77
C SER A 460 0.45 22.29 5.28
N GLY A 461 1.04 21.63 4.28
CA GLY A 461 0.57 20.33 3.77
C GLY A 461 0.94 19.12 4.65
N ASP A 462 1.74 19.33 5.71
CA ASP A 462 2.17 18.27 6.62
C ASP A 462 1.06 17.83 7.58
N MET A 463 0.01 17.24 7.00
CA MET A 463 -1.15 16.71 7.71
C MET A 463 -1.20 15.19 7.56
N LEU A 464 -1.05 14.49 8.67
CA LEU A 464 -1.09 13.02 8.74
C LEU A 464 -2.53 12.49 8.71
N ALA A 465 -3.48 13.22 9.29
CA ALA A 465 -4.91 12.98 9.11
C ALA A 465 -5.63 14.30 8.87
N LYS A 466 -6.30 14.40 7.72
CA LYS A 466 -7.11 15.56 7.30
C LYS A 466 -8.58 15.43 7.71
N TYR A 467 -8.89 14.50 8.59
CA TYR A 467 -10.17 14.30 9.25
C TYR A 467 -9.96 14.23 10.76
N LYS A 468 -11.02 14.40 11.55
CA LYS A 468 -10.91 14.27 13.00
C LYS A 468 -10.75 12.79 13.37
N VAL A 469 -9.55 12.42 13.81
CA VAL A 469 -9.33 11.11 14.42
C VAL A 469 -9.94 11.11 15.82
N SER A 470 -10.45 9.94 16.22
CA SER A 470 -11.00 9.71 17.56
C SER A 470 -10.00 8.90 18.38
N LEU A 471 -9.54 9.44 19.51
CA LEU A 471 -8.62 8.79 20.43
C LEU A 471 -9.35 8.48 21.74
N GLN A 472 -8.98 7.39 22.42
CA GLN A 472 -9.62 6.93 23.63
C GLN A 472 -9.53 7.91 24.83
N ARG A 473 -8.63 8.90 24.77
CA ARG A 473 -8.45 9.98 25.74
C ARG A 473 -7.74 11.17 25.12
N LYS A 474 -7.73 12.30 25.83
CA LYS A 474 -6.89 13.44 25.46
C LYS A 474 -5.41 13.08 25.60
N PRO A 475 -4.63 13.17 24.50
CA PRO A 475 -3.20 12.89 24.57
C PRO A 475 -2.43 13.99 25.29
N VAL A 476 -1.35 13.62 25.94
CA VAL A 476 -0.40 14.54 26.56
C VAL A 476 0.96 14.45 25.87
N ARG A 477 1.82 15.46 26.04
CA ARG A 477 3.17 15.44 25.51
C ARG A 477 3.92 14.20 25.97
N GLY A 478 4.58 13.51 25.03
CA GLY A 478 5.33 12.30 25.30
C GLY A 478 4.54 11.00 25.12
N ASP A 479 3.21 11.06 25.08
CA ASP A 479 2.41 9.89 24.71
C ASP A 479 2.86 9.34 23.35
N VAL A 480 2.62 8.06 23.13
CA VAL A 480 2.89 7.40 21.87
C VAL A 480 1.57 7.04 21.20
N VAL A 481 1.40 7.52 19.98
CA VAL A 481 0.28 7.14 19.11
C VAL A 481 0.72 5.97 18.23
N LEU A 482 -0.16 4.99 18.11
CA LEU A 482 -0.06 3.85 17.23
C LEU A 482 -1.07 4.00 16.10
N ILE A 483 -0.60 3.83 14.86
CA ILE A 483 -1.40 3.90 13.65
C ILE A 483 -1.36 2.52 12.99
N ARG A 484 -2.53 1.90 12.78
CA ARG A 484 -2.65 0.55 12.20
C ARG A 484 -2.62 0.58 10.67
N ASP A 485 -2.35 -0.58 10.08
CA ASP A 485 -2.46 -0.83 8.63
C ASP A 485 -1.57 0.06 7.76
N THR A 486 -0.33 0.33 8.20
CA THR A 486 0.63 1.23 7.55
C THR A 486 1.72 0.50 6.76
N GLY A 487 1.49 -0.76 6.36
CA GLY A 487 2.52 -1.60 5.72
C GLY A 487 2.79 -1.28 4.26
N SER A 488 1.85 -0.65 3.55
CA SER A 488 1.98 -0.38 2.12
C SER A 488 2.20 1.09 1.82
N TYR A 489 3.26 1.41 1.07
CA TYR A 489 3.60 2.76 0.58
C TYR A 489 4.01 3.76 1.66
N ASP A 490 3.49 3.68 2.89
CA ASP A 490 3.65 4.69 3.93
C ASP A 490 5.11 4.95 4.30
N ALA A 491 5.86 3.90 4.58
CA ALA A 491 7.21 4.03 5.10
C ALA A 491 8.31 4.30 4.05
N GLN A 492 7.99 4.28 2.75
CA GLN A 492 9.05 4.41 1.73
C GLN A 492 8.67 5.18 0.46
N PHE A 493 7.41 5.16 0.01
CA PHE A 493 7.06 5.65 -1.33
C PHE A 493 7.40 7.14 -1.54
N PHE A 494 7.20 7.97 -0.50
CA PHE A 494 7.60 9.37 -0.49
C PHE A 494 8.66 9.66 0.57
N ALA A 495 9.38 8.63 1.03
CA ALA A 495 10.36 8.77 2.10
C ALA A 495 11.53 9.68 1.69
N SER A 496 11.63 10.82 2.32
CA SER A 496 12.65 11.84 2.10
C SER A 496 12.99 12.53 3.43
N ASN A 497 13.94 13.45 3.40
CA ASN A 497 14.45 14.16 4.58
C ASN A 497 14.08 15.67 4.59
N PRO A 498 12.79 16.08 4.45
CA PRO A 498 12.43 17.49 4.49
C PRO A 498 12.75 18.08 5.84
N ASN A 499 13.17 19.34 5.87
CA ASN A 499 13.73 20.02 7.04
C ASN A 499 14.86 19.25 7.72
N SER A 500 15.56 18.37 6.99
CA SER A 500 16.62 17.51 7.47
C SER A 500 16.21 16.54 8.60
N PHE A 501 14.92 16.23 8.73
CA PHE A 501 14.48 15.19 9.64
C PHE A 501 14.94 13.81 9.17
N PRO A 502 15.44 12.96 10.07
CA PRO A 502 15.84 11.60 9.73
C PRO A 502 14.62 10.75 9.36
N ARG A 503 14.78 9.89 8.34
CA ARG A 503 13.76 8.88 8.04
C ARG A 503 13.65 7.88 9.20
N PRO A 504 12.44 7.42 9.54
CA PRO A 504 12.20 6.46 10.62
C PRO A 504 12.93 5.13 10.41
N ALA A 505 13.20 4.41 11.49
CA ALA A 505 13.59 3.01 11.41
C ALA A 505 12.40 2.15 10.90
N ARG A 506 12.75 1.02 10.23
CA ARG A 506 11.80 -0.01 9.80
C ARG A 506 12.31 -1.37 10.26
N VAL A 507 11.45 -2.12 10.91
CA VAL A 507 11.80 -3.44 11.46
C VAL A 507 10.75 -4.46 11.03
N LEU A 508 11.19 -5.64 10.56
CA LEU A 508 10.34 -6.79 10.31
C LEU A 508 10.54 -7.80 11.44
N VAL A 509 9.45 -8.22 12.05
CA VAL A 509 9.40 -9.36 12.95
C VAL A 509 9.12 -10.61 12.11
N GLU A 510 10.09 -11.51 12.04
CA GLU A 510 9.97 -12.78 11.32
C GLU A 510 9.05 -13.75 12.07
N SER A 511 8.63 -14.83 11.41
CA SER A 511 7.72 -15.81 12.00
C SER A 511 8.30 -16.59 13.16
N ASP A 512 9.64 -16.64 13.28
CA ASP A 512 10.37 -17.23 14.40
C ASP A 512 10.67 -16.24 15.53
N GLY A 513 10.14 -15.00 15.42
CA GLY A 513 10.38 -13.91 16.36
C GLY A 513 11.69 -13.14 16.14
N LYS A 514 12.52 -13.54 15.19
CA LYS A 514 13.75 -12.81 14.83
C LYS A 514 13.41 -11.44 14.26
N LEU A 515 14.23 -10.44 14.59
CA LEU A 515 14.08 -9.08 14.10
C LEU A 515 15.04 -8.80 12.96
N THR A 516 14.51 -8.40 11.82
CA THR A 516 15.25 -7.92 10.68
C THR A 516 15.10 -6.40 10.55
N VAL A 517 16.19 -5.66 10.75
CA VAL A 517 16.21 -4.20 10.53
C VAL A 517 16.19 -3.94 9.04
N MET A 518 15.03 -3.52 8.52
CA MET A 518 14.84 -3.20 7.10
C MET A 518 15.48 -1.84 6.74
N ARG A 519 15.45 -0.88 7.65
CA ARG A 519 16.14 0.41 7.57
C ARG A 519 16.46 0.88 8.98
N LYS A 520 17.69 1.31 9.21
CA LYS A 520 18.03 2.08 10.41
C LYS A 520 17.42 3.48 10.32
N ARG A 521 17.25 4.14 11.45
CA ARG A 521 16.99 5.59 11.46
C ARG A 521 18.21 6.29 10.89
N ASP A 522 18.01 7.27 10.01
CA ASP A 522 19.11 8.01 9.41
C ASP A 522 19.97 8.71 10.48
N THR A 523 21.28 8.67 10.30
CA THR A 523 22.24 9.52 11.00
C THR A 523 22.32 10.90 10.34
N TYR A 524 23.05 11.82 10.98
CA TYR A 524 23.31 13.14 10.40
C TYR A 524 24.05 13.03 9.05
N GLU A 525 25.03 12.15 8.96
CA GLU A 525 25.84 11.91 7.76
C GLU A 525 24.99 11.35 6.62
N GLU A 526 24.07 10.40 6.92
CA GLU A 526 23.19 9.81 5.93
C GLU A 526 22.17 10.82 5.40
N VAL A 527 21.66 11.74 6.23
CA VAL A 527 20.76 12.82 5.78
C VAL A 527 21.44 13.73 4.76
N PHE A 528 22.74 13.99 4.93
CA PHE A 528 23.51 14.89 4.06
C PHE A 528 24.39 14.17 3.05
N SER A 529 24.28 12.84 2.93
CA SER A 529 25.06 11.99 2.00
C SER A 529 26.58 12.18 2.15
N ARG A 530 27.06 12.25 3.40
CA ARG A 530 28.48 12.44 3.73
C ARG A 530 29.15 11.12 4.11
#